data_900c0096c46458d28ec38e72bd8c32a2
#
_entry.id   900c0096c46458d28ec38e72bd8c32a2
#
_cell.length_a   1.000
_cell.length_b   1.000
_cell.length_c   1.000
_cell.angle_alpha   90.00
_cell.angle_beta   90.00
_cell.angle_gamma   90.00
#
_symmetry.space_group_name_H-M   'P 1'
#
loop_
_entity.id
_entity.type
_entity.pdbx_description
1 polymer ?
#
loop_
_entity_poly.entity_id
_entity_poly.type
_entity_poly.pdbx_seq_one_letter_code
_entity_poly.pdbx_strand_id
1 'polypeptide(L)'
;MTAAVNIDNVSIVFGDHPKRALPLMDAGQQRAEIQTETGQVLGVHNCDITVKQGEIHVLMGLSGSGKSTLLRAVNGLNPVVRGKVEVNDGDKMVDVTHADPATLRRIRMRQVAMVFQQFGLLPWRTVRENVGLGLELAGIKAREANERIDEQLSLVGLSDWADSKVSALSGGMQQRV
;
A
#
# COMPACT_ATOMS: atom_id res chain seq x y z
N MET A 1 -0.59 -19.16 -15.79
CA MET A 1 0.09 -18.05 -15.08
C MET A 1 -0.58 -17.92 -13.72
N THR A 2 0.21 -17.93 -12.67
CA THR A 2 -0.25 -17.89 -11.27
C THR A 2 -0.69 -16.48 -10.91
N ALA A 3 -1.74 -16.31 -10.10
CA ALA A 3 -2.14 -15.01 -9.58
C ALA A 3 -1.07 -14.48 -8.60
N ALA A 4 -0.72 -13.20 -8.70
CA ALA A 4 0.10 -12.48 -7.74
C ALA A 4 -0.76 -11.80 -6.68
N VAL A 5 -1.89 -11.21 -7.10
CA VAL A 5 -2.89 -10.59 -6.22
C VAL A 5 -4.27 -11.02 -6.69
N ASN A 6 -5.14 -11.36 -5.75
CA ASN A 6 -6.55 -11.62 -5.99
C ASN A 6 -7.39 -10.76 -5.05
N ILE A 7 -8.29 -9.98 -5.60
CA ILE A 7 -9.28 -9.15 -4.90
C ILE A 7 -10.63 -9.77 -5.25
N ASP A 8 -11.33 -10.29 -4.25
CA ASP A 8 -12.56 -11.06 -4.41
C ASP A 8 -13.70 -10.38 -3.64
N ASN A 9 -14.67 -9.83 -4.37
CA ASN A 9 -15.87 -9.16 -3.85
C ASN A 9 -15.58 -8.11 -2.78
N VAL A 10 -14.49 -7.33 -2.95
CA VAL A 10 -14.02 -6.41 -1.92
C VAL A 10 -14.88 -5.17 -1.83
N SER A 11 -15.37 -4.90 -0.60
CA SER A 11 -16.00 -3.63 -0.23
C SER A 11 -15.24 -3.00 0.93
N ILE A 12 -15.00 -1.68 0.83
CA ILE A 12 -14.30 -0.88 1.83
C ILE A 12 -15.19 0.29 2.22
N VAL A 13 -15.46 0.43 3.50
CA VAL A 13 -16.26 1.49 4.08
C VAL A 13 -15.51 2.06 5.27
N PHE A 14 -15.47 3.37 5.39
CA PHE A 14 -14.85 4.09 6.49
C PHE A 14 -15.89 4.62 7.47
N GLY A 15 -15.56 4.66 8.76
CA GLY A 15 -16.37 5.14 9.85
C GLY A 15 -16.42 4.14 11.01
N ASP A 16 -17.15 4.49 12.08
CA ASP A 16 -17.17 3.72 13.33
C ASP A 16 -17.96 2.40 13.22
N HIS A 17 -18.93 2.34 12.31
CA HIS A 17 -19.82 1.18 12.11
C HIS A 17 -19.95 0.81 10.64
N PRO A 18 -18.85 0.44 9.94
CA PRO A 18 -18.82 0.31 8.48
C PRO A 18 -19.82 -0.74 7.93
N LYS A 19 -20.15 -1.77 8.72
CA LYS A 19 -21.13 -2.79 8.33
C LYS A 19 -22.55 -2.26 8.14
N ARG A 20 -22.90 -1.10 8.74
CA ARG A 20 -24.22 -0.48 8.55
C ARG A 20 -24.48 -0.02 7.11
N ALA A 21 -23.42 0.25 6.35
CA ALA A 21 -23.54 0.65 4.96
C ALA A 21 -23.88 -0.54 4.03
N LEU A 22 -23.56 -1.78 4.41
CA LEU A 22 -23.68 -2.94 3.51
C LEU A 22 -25.10 -3.17 2.97
N PRO A 23 -26.19 -3.15 3.78
CA PRO A 23 -27.54 -3.32 3.25
C PRO A 23 -27.94 -2.24 2.26
N LEU A 24 -27.52 -0.98 2.48
CA LEU A 24 -27.82 0.15 1.60
C LEU A 24 -27.03 0.05 0.29
N MET A 25 -25.78 -0.40 0.36
CA MET A 25 -24.95 -0.72 -0.80
C MET A 25 -25.59 -1.81 -1.66
N ASP A 26 -26.09 -2.87 -1.01
CA ASP A 26 -26.75 -3.99 -1.68
C ASP A 26 -28.10 -3.58 -2.31
N ALA A 27 -28.78 -2.59 -1.72
CA ALA A 27 -29.97 -1.96 -2.28
C ALA A 27 -29.66 -0.97 -3.42
N GLY A 28 -28.38 -0.75 -3.77
CA GLY A 28 -27.96 0.13 -4.86
C GLY A 28 -28.01 1.62 -4.53
N GLN A 29 -28.09 1.99 -3.25
CA GLN A 29 -28.07 3.39 -2.85
C GLN A 29 -26.74 4.08 -3.21
N GLN A 30 -26.84 5.37 -3.52
CA GLN A 30 -25.68 6.16 -3.90
C GLN A 30 -24.82 6.52 -2.68
N ARG A 31 -23.55 6.79 -2.93
CA ARG A 31 -22.53 7.11 -1.89
C ARG A 31 -22.99 8.21 -0.94
N ALA A 32 -23.62 9.28 -1.46
CA ALA A 32 -24.11 10.40 -0.66
C ALA A 32 -25.26 10.01 0.26
N GLU A 33 -26.18 9.17 -0.21
CA GLU A 33 -27.33 8.66 0.54
C GLU A 33 -26.86 7.78 1.70
N ILE A 34 -25.94 6.82 1.41
CA ILE A 34 -25.34 5.96 2.43
C ILE A 34 -24.65 6.79 3.52
N GLN A 35 -23.90 7.81 3.12
CA GLN A 35 -23.24 8.70 4.08
C GLN A 35 -24.24 9.48 4.94
N THR A 36 -25.32 9.98 4.34
CA THR A 36 -26.37 10.74 5.07
C THR A 36 -27.09 9.84 6.07
N GLU A 37 -27.44 8.62 5.67
CA GLU A 37 -28.23 7.71 6.52
C GLU A 37 -27.40 7.03 7.62
N THR A 38 -26.14 6.70 7.34
CA THR A 38 -25.32 5.88 8.23
C THR A 38 -24.16 6.63 8.90
N GLY A 39 -23.80 7.80 8.37
CA GLY A 39 -22.56 8.48 8.74
C GLY A 39 -21.29 7.78 8.21
N GLN A 40 -21.44 6.72 7.41
CA GLN A 40 -20.30 5.95 6.92
C GLN A 40 -19.92 6.38 5.49
N VAL A 41 -18.62 6.35 5.17
CA VAL A 41 -18.12 6.78 3.87
C VAL A 41 -17.77 5.54 3.03
N LEU A 42 -18.49 5.34 1.93
CA LEU A 42 -18.22 4.28 0.96
C LEU A 42 -16.93 4.57 0.18
N GLY A 43 -15.94 3.70 0.32
CA GLY A 43 -14.67 3.76 -0.41
C GLY A 43 -14.67 2.92 -1.68
N VAL A 44 -14.97 1.64 -1.56
CA VAL A 44 -15.00 0.65 -2.67
C VAL A 44 -16.21 -0.25 -2.47
N HIS A 45 -16.87 -0.65 -3.57
CA HIS A 45 -18.03 -1.53 -3.55
C HIS A 45 -17.86 -2.69 -4.55
N ASN A 46 -17.93 -3.93 -4.05
CA ASN A 46 -17.94 -5.18 -4.80
C ASN A 46 -16.90 -5.21 -5.92
N CYS A 47 -15.63 -5.03 -5.57
CA CYS A 47 -14.53 -5.01 -6.52
C CYS A 47 -13.91 -6.39 -6.67
N ASP A 48 -13.78 -6.85 -7.92
CA ASP A 48 -13.13 -8.10 -8.29
C ASP A 48 -11.99 -7.80 -9.26
N ILE A 49 -10.76 -8.17 -8.89
CA ILE A 49 -9.55 -8.00 -9.72
C ILE A 49 -8.60 -9.16 -9.45
N THR A 50 -8.08 -9.77 -10.50
CA THR A 50 -6.97 -10.72 -10.42
C THR A 50 -5.79 -10.18 -11.20
N VAL A 51 -4.65 -9.99 -10.55
CA VAL A 51 -3.37 -9.60 -11.17
C VAL A 51 -2.46 -10.82 -11.22
N LYS A 52 -1.94 -11.14 -12.40
CA LYS A 52 -1.04 -12.30 -12.60
C LYS A 52 0.40 -11.92 -12.33
N GLN A 53 1.23 -12.91 -12.08
CA GLN A 53 2.68 -12.72 -11.98
C GLN A 53 3.25 -12.15 -13.28
N GLY A 54 4.10 -11.10 -13.16
CA GLY A 54 4.70 -10.40 -14.29
C GLY A 54 3.74 -9.45 -15.03
N GLU A 55 2.49 -9.28 -14.56
CA GLU A 55 1.52 -8.37 -15.16
C GLU A 55 1.66 -6.94 -14.62
N ILE A 56 1.51 -5.95 -15.50
CA ILE A 56 1.28 -4.56 -15.14
C ILE A 56 -0.22 -4.28 -15.24
N HIS A 57 -0.87 -4.05 -14.11
CA HIS A 57 -2.30 -3.76 -14.05
C HIS A 57 -2.52 -2.29 -13.70
N VAL A 58 -3.30 -1.57 -14.51
CA VAL A 58 -3.53 -0.12 -14.35
C VAL A 58 -4.96 0.15 -13.90
N LEU A 59 -5.11 0.81 -12.75
CA LEU A 59 -6.41 1.29 -12.26
C LEU A 59 -6.62 2.74 -12.70
N MET A 60 -7.61 2.96 -13.59
CA MET A 60 -7.98 4.30 -14.07
C MET A 60 -9.35 4.71 -13.55
N GLY A 61 -9.60 6.02 -13.46
CA GLY A 61 -10.86 6.60 -13.03
C GLY A 61 -10.69 7.98 -12.41
N LEU A 62 -11.80 8.67 -12.16
CA LEU A 62 -11.83 10.01 -11.59
C LEU A 62 -11.20 10.09 -10.19
N SER A 63 -10.83 11.28 -9.75
CA SER A 63 -10.45 11.52 -8.36
C SER A 63 -11.60 11.10 -7.42
N GLY A 64 -11.26 10.48 -6.29
CA GLY A 64 -12.25 9.98 -5.34
C GLY A 64 -12.96 8.67 -5.71
N SER A 65 -12.63 8.01 -6.84
CA SER A 65 -13.27 6.74 -7.25
C SER A 65 -12.85 5.51 -6.43
N GLY A 66 -11.93 5.65 -5.47
CA GLY A 66 -11.51 4.55 -4.59
C GLY A 66 -10.23 3.82 -4.99
N LYS A 67 -9.53 4.23 -6.08
CA LYS A 67 -8.29 3.57 -6.55
C LYS A 67 -7.24 3.40 -5.47
N SER A 68 -6.83 4.49 -4.83
CA SER A 68 -5.83 4.46 -3.75
C SER A 68 -6.35 3.73 -2.51
N THR A 69 -7.67 3.74 -2.29
CA THR A 69 -8.32 3.00 -1.22
C THR A 69 -8.16 1.50 -1.44
N LEU A 70 -8.41 1.03 -2.66
CA LEU A 70 -8.26 -0.36 -3.04
C LEU A 70 -6.79 -0.82 -2.99
N LEU A 71 -5.86 -0.02 -3.54
CA LEU A 71 -4.42 -0.33 -3.48
C LEU A 71 -3.92 -0.49 -2.03
N ARG A 72 -4.40 0.34 -1.12
CA ARG A 72 -4.06 0.23 0.31
C ARG A 72 -4.65 -1.00 1.01
N ALA A 73 -5.66 -1.62 0.44
CA ALA A 73 -6.16 -2.90 0.95
C ALA A 73 -5.24 -4.07 0.60
N VAL A 74 -4.50 -4.01 -0.52
CA VAL A 74 -3.55 -5.05 -0.93
C VAL A 74 -2.44 -5.27 0.09
N ASN A 75 -2.00 -4.22 0.78
CA ASN A 75 -1.01 -4.32 1.85
C ASN A 75 -1.64 -4.27 3.26
N GLY A 76 -2.96 -4.39 3.36
CA GLY A 76 -3.70 -4.40 4.62
C GLY A 76 -3.68 -3.07 5.38
N LEU A 77 -3.44 -1.92 4.71
CA LEU A 77 -3.53 -0.58 5.32
C LEU A 77 -4.97 -0.11 5.47
N ASN A 78 -5.85 -0.50 4.54
CA ASN A 78 -7.27 -0.23 4.66
C ASN A 78 -8.02 -1.51 5.04
N PRO A 79 -8.89 -1.48 6.06
CA PRO A 79 -9.71 -2.62 6.42
C PRO A 79 -10.76 -2.90 5.34
N VAL A 80 -10.97 -4.17 5.04
CA VAL A 80 -12.02 -4.66 4.13
C VAL A 80 -13.22 -5.06 4.99
N VAL A 81 -14.41 -4.57 4.63
CA VAL A 81 -15.65 -4.85 5.38
C VAL A 81 -16.39 -6.08 4.83
N ARG A 82 -16.19 -6.39 3.55
CA ARG A 82 -16.71 -7.55 2.83
C ARG A 82 -15.69 -8.01 1.79
N GLY A 83 -15.66 -9.30 1.51
CA GLY A 83 -14.74 -9.91 0.56
C GLY A 83 -13.36 -10.16 1.16
N LYS A 84 -12.39 -10.48 0.33
CA LYS A 84 -11.02 -10.74 0.74
C LYS A 84 -10.01 -10.25 -0.29
N VAL A 85 -8.82 -9.95 0.19
CA VAL A 85 -7.63 -9.69 -0.62
C VAL A 85 -6.61 -10.76 -0.33
N GLU A 86 -6.12 -11.42 -1.36
CA GLU A 86 -5.09 -12.44 -1.27
C GLU A 86 -3.84 -12.01 -2.03
N VAL A 87 -2.67 -12.26 -1.46
CA VAL A 87 -1.36 -11.99 -2.04
C VAL A 87 -0.56 -13.28 -2.10
N ASN A 88 0.09 -13.55 -3.22
CA ASN A 88 0.97 -14.70 -3.36
C ASN A 88 2.27 -14.45 -2.59
N ASP A 89 2.62 -15.36 -1.66
CA ASP A 89 3.83 -15.25 -0.84
C ASP A 89 5.04 -16.00 -1.41
N GLY A 90 4.90 -16.49 -2.63
CA GLY A 90 5.89 -17.33 -3.34
C GLY A 90 5.45 -18.79 -3.41
N ASP A 91 4.75 -19.28 -2.38
CA ASP A 91 4.29 -20.67 -2.29
C ASP A 91 2.78 -20.77 -2.46
N LYS A 92 2.03 -19.86 -1.88
CA LYS A 92 0.56 -19.87 -1.85
C LYS A 92 -0.05 -18.48 -1.81
N MET A 93 -1.36 -18.41 -2.09
CA MET A 93 -2.17 -17.22 -1.83
C MET A 93 -2.42 -17.09 -0.32
N VAL A 94 -2.12 -15.91 0.23
CA VAL A 94 -2.31 -15.56 1.65
C VAL A 94 -3.37 -14.48 1.74
N ASP A 95 -4.43 -14.75 2.50
CA ASP A 95 -5.47 -13.76 2.79
C ASP A 95 -4.90 -12.66 3.72
N VAL A 96 -4.72 -11.46 3.19
CA VAL A 96 -4.23 -10.31 3.94
C VAL A 96 -5.33 -9.56 4.68
N THR A 97 -6.60 -9.83 4.33
CA THR A 97 -7.77 -9.19 4.97
C THR A 97 -7.94 -9.63 6.42
N HIS A 98 -7.75 -10.94 6.67
CA HIS A 98 -7.94 -11.56 7.98
C HIS A 98 -6.63 -12.05 8.61
N ALA A 99 -5.48 -11.66 8.01
CA ALA A 99 -4.18 -12.08 8.49
C ALA A 99 -3.85 -11.49 9.88
N ASP A 100 -3.16 -12.29 10.68
CA ASP A 100 -2.58 -11.82 11.93
C ASP A 100 -1.45 -10.81 11.69
N PRO A 101 -1.07 -10.00 12.70
CA PRO A 101 -0.04 -8.97 12.55
C PRO A 101 1.32 -9.50 12.08
N ALA A 102 1.70 -10.72 12.45
CA ALA A 102 2.98 -11.30 12.06
C ALA A 102 2.99 -11.67 10.57
N THR A 103 1.90 -12.25 10.09
CA THR A 103 1.68 -12.56 8.67
C THR A 103 1.66 -11.27 7.83
N LEU A 104 0.92 -10.24 8.25
CA LEU A 104 0.91 -8.94 7.56
C LEU A 104 2.31 -8.31 7.50
N ARG A 105 3.06 -8.35 8.62
CA ARG A 105 4.43 -7.85 8.65
C ARG A 105 5.29 -8.61 7.63
N ARG A 106 5.21 -9.92 7.57
CA ARG A 106 5.97 -10.77 6.63
C ARG A 106 5.64 -10.43 5.17
N ILE A 107 4.36 -10.27 4.83
CA ILE A 107 3.91 -9.90 3.48
C ILE A 107 4.44 -8.52 3.09
N ARG A 108 4.29 -7.52 3.96
CA ARG A 108 4.79 -6.15 3.72
C ARG A 108 6.30 -6.06 3.58
N MET A 109 7.04 -6.92 4.23
CA MET A 109 8.51 -6.92 4.17
C MET A 109 9.08 -7.65 2.95
N ARG A 110 8.33 -8.59 2.36
CA ARG A 110 8.88 -9.51 1.35
C ARG A 110 8.13 -9.54 0.03
N GLN A 111 6.82 -9.27 0.04
CA GLN A 111 5.96 -9.51 -1.12
C GLN A 111 5.34 -8.25 -1.70
N VAL A 112 5.05 -7.24 -0.88
CA VAL A 112 4.35 -6.04 -1.31
C VAL A 112 5.18 -4.80 -0.96
N ALA A 113 5.68 -4.11 -1.98
CA ALA A 113 6.21 -2.77 -1.84
C ALA A 113 5.15 -1.75 -2.27
N MET A 114 5.07 -0.61 -1.59
CA MET A 114 4.14 0.45 -1.94
C MET A 114 4.88 1.78 -2.09
N VAL A 115 4.72 2.40 -3.26
CA VAL A 115 5.16 3.77 -3.50
C VAL A 115 3.98 4.70 -3.22
N PHE A 116 4.14 5.60 -2.26
CA PHE A 116 3.10 6.53 -1.85
C PHE A 116 3.11 7.79 -2.73
N GLN A 117 1.94 8.39 -2.92
CA GLN A 117 1.81 9.67 -3.62
C GLN A 117 2.52 10.82 -2.88
N GLN A 118 2.49 10.82 -1.55
CA GLN A 118 3.33 11.66 -0.71
C GLN A 118 4.61 10.89 -0.41
N PHE A 119 5.76 11.56 -0.36
CA PHE A 119 7.07 10.90 -0.32
C PHE A 119 7.27 9.95 0.86
N GLY A 120 6.59 10.19 1.99
CA GLY A 120 6.70 9.33 3.18
C GLY A 120 8.07 9.38 3.86
N LEU A 121 8.88 10.39 3.55
CA LEU A 121 10.21 10.55 4.10
C LEU A 121 10.16 11.00 5.57
N LEU A 122 11.08 10.48 6.37
CA LEU A 122 11.27 10.85 7.76
C LEU A 122 12.14 12.12 7.83
N PRO A 123 11.59 13.29 8.19
CA PRO A 123 12.30 14.56 8.05
C PRO A 123 13.50 14.72 8.99
N TRP A 124 13.54 13.96 10.08
CA TRP A 124 14.64 13.95 11.04
C TRP A 124 15.80 13.03 10.65
N ARG A 125 15.62 12.20 9.60
CA ARG A 125 16.65 11.30 9.05
C ARG A 125 17.38 11.94 7.88
N THR A 126 18.58 11.46 7.60
CA THR A 126 19.32 11.75 6.37
C THR A 126 18.70 11.00 5.18
N VAL A 127 19.15 11.32 3.98
CA VAL A 127 18.78 10.58 2.76
C VAL A 127 19.15 9.11 2.87
N ARG A 128 20.38 8.81 3.27
CA ARG A 128 20.89 7.46 3.53
C ARG A 128 20.02 6.69 4.53
N GLU A 129 19.68 7.32 5.63
CA GLU A 129 18.85 6.71 6.68
C GLU A 129 17.39 6.48 6.21
N ASN A 130 16.86 7.30 5.32
CA ASN A 130 15.54 7.09 4.71
C ASN A 130 15.58 5.90 3.75
N VAL A 131 16.55 5.86 2.82
CA VAL A 131 16.73 4.74 1.87
C VAL A 131 16.98 3.43 2.62
N GLY A 132 17.74 3.49 3.72
CA GLY A 132 18.07 2.32 4.55
C GLY A 132 16.96 1.83 5.47
N LEU A 133 15.85 2.58 5.64
CA LEU A 133 14.82 2.26 6.63
C LEU A 133 14.25 0.84 6.48
N GLY A 134 13.98 0.42 5.26
CA GLY A 134 13.45 -0.93 4.99
C GLY A 134 14.45 -2.03 5.38
N LEU A 135 15.74 -1.81 5.14
CA LEU A 135 16.81 -2.75 5.50
C LEU A 135 17.01 -2.81 7.02
N GLU A 136 16.94 -1.66 7.70
CA GLU A 136 16.99 -1.55 9.17
C GLU A 136 15.84 -2.36 9.81
N LEU A 137 14.61 -2.15 9.34
CA LEU A 137 13.43 -2.87 9.81
C LEU A 137 13.49 -4.39 9.53
N ALA A 138 14.19 -4.78 8.47
CA ALA A 138 14.43 -6.18 8.12
C ALA A 138 15.57 -6.82 8.94
N GLY A 139 16.30 -6.03 9.75
CA GLY A 139 17.42 -6.51 10.54
C GLY A 139 18.65 -6.87 9.70
N ILE A 140 18.82 -6.27 8.52
CA ILE A 140 19.99 -6.48 7.65
C ILE A 140 21.23 -5.89 8.33
N LYS A 141 22.34 -6.61 8.28
CA LYS A 141 23.60 -6.15 8.89
C LYS A 141 24.09 -4.85 8.23
N ALA A 142 24.63 -3.94 9.04
CA ALA A 142 25.03 -2.59 8.60
C ALA A 142 25.94 -2.59 7.36
N ARG A 143 26.90 -3.51 7.27
CA ARG A 143 27.80 -3.60 6.10
C ARG A 143 27.01 -3.87 4.80
N GLU A 144 26.19 -4.90 4.81
CA GLU A 144 25.36 -5.28 3.65
C GLU A 144 24.34 -4.18 3.32
N ALA A 145 23.73 -3.58 4.35
CA ALA A 145 22.79 -2.47 4.17
C ALA A 145 23.46 -1.28 3.48
N ASN A 146 24.66 -0.88 3.93
CA ASN A 146 25.37 0.25 3.34
C ASN A 146 25.75 0.02 1.88
N GLU A 147 26.26 -1.17 1.53
CA GLU A 147 26.58 -1.53 0.13
C GLU A 147 25.33 -1.37 -0.76
N ARG A 148 24.19 -1.89 -0.33
CA ARG A 148 22.91 -1.78 -1.06
C ARG A 148 22.40 -0.34 -1.14
N ILE A 149 22.50 0.45 -0.08
CA ILE A 149 22.09 1.84 -0.05
C ILE A 149 22.93 2.67 -1.03
N ASP A 150 24.26 2.49 -1.03
CA ASP A 150 25.17 3.20 -1.92
C ASP A 150 24.87 2.90 -3.39
N GLU A 151 24.60 1.64 -3.71
CA GLU A 151 24.17 1.24 -5.05
C GLU A 151 22.87 1.95 -5.49
N GLN A 152 21.85 1.97 -4.63
CA GLN A 152 20.58 2.63 -4.94
C GLN A 152 20.71 4.15 -5.05
N LEU A 153 21.48 4.79 -4.17
CA LEU A 153 21.73 6.22 -4.24
C LEU A 153 22.48 6.61 -5.52
N SER A 154 23.43 5.79 -5.95
CA SER A 154 24.13 5.97 -7.23
C SER A 154 23.18 5.84 -8.42
N LEU A 155 22.30 4.85 -8.40
CA LEU A 155 21.33 4.60 -9.47
C LEU A 155 20.39 5.80 -9.69
N VAL A 156 19.96 6.45 -8.60
CA VAL A 156 19.05 7.61 -8.66
C VAL A 156 19.79 8.96 -8.69
N GLY A 157 21.13 8.98 -8.72
CA GLY A 157 21.96 10.19 -8.78
C GLY A 157 21.87 11.05 -7.50
N LEU A 158 21.85 10.42 -6.33
CA LEU A 158 21.78 11.08 -5.03
C LEU A 158 22.96 10.76 -4.10
N SER A 159 24.06 10.19 -4.60
CA SER A 159 25.25 9.82 -3.80
C SER A 159 25.80 11.01 -3.00
N ASP A 160 25.93 12.18 -3.62
CA ASP A 160 26.45 13.39 -2.98
C ASP A 160 25.54 13.97 -1.88
N TRP A 161 24.29 13.50 -1.84
CA TRP A 161 23.28 13.95 -0.89
C TRP A 161 23.04 12.95 0.24
N ALA A 162 23.76 11.83 0.25
CA ALA A 162 23.54 10.72 1.17
C ALA A 162 23.40 11.15 2.65
N ASP A 163 24.29 12.03 3.09
CA ASP A 163 24.34 12.49 4.49
C ASP A 163 23.53 13.78 4.75
N SER A 164 22.90 14.32 3.72
CA SER A 164 22.03 15.49 3.84
C SER A 164 20.68 15.14 4.44
N LYS A 165 20.05 16.10 5.14
CA LYS A 165 18.66 15.96 5.56
C LYS A 165 17.74 16.07 4.35
N VAL A 166 16.61 15.35 4.36
CA VAL A 166 15.65 15.36 3.25
C VAL A 166 15.06 16.76 2.98
N SER A 167 15.06 17.64 3.97
CA SER A 167 14.65 19.04 3.82
C SER A 167 15.58 19.89 2.94
N ALA A 168 16.81 19.44 2.73
CA ALA A 168 17.77 20.11 1.83
C ALA A 168 17.55 19.74 0.36
N LEU A 169 16.71 18.74 0.05
CA LEU A 169 16.46 18.26 -1.29
C LEU A 169 15.30 19.01 -1.94
N SER A 170 15.40 19.23 -3.27
CA SER A 170 14.25 19.67 -4.06
C SER A 170 13.15 18.60 -4.08
N GLY A 171 11.90 18.99 -4.40
CA GLY A 171 10.78 18.05 -4.48
C GLY A 171 11.06 16.87 -5.43
N GLY A 172 11.66 17.12 -6.60
CA GLY A 172 12.05 16.06 -7.52
C GLY A 172 13.16 15.14 -7.01
N MET A 173 14.05 15.65 -6.15
CA MET A 173 15.04 14.81 -5.46
C MET A 173 14.38 13.96 -4.35
N GLN A 174 13.44 14.54 -3.60
CA GLN A 174 12.69 13.82 -2.56
C GLN A 174 11.85 12.67 -3.16
N GLN A 175 11.36 12.80 -4.40
CA GLN A 175 10.68 11.70 -5.10
C GLN A 175 11.59 10.53 -5.44
N ARG A 176 12.89 10.76 -5.54
CA ARG A 176 13.86 9.72 -5.86
C ARG A 176 14.44 8.99 -4.64
N VAL A 177 14.23 9.55 -3.45
CA VAL A 177 14.55 8.91 -2.17
C VAL A 177 13.50 7.87 -1.79
#